data_3ce4a17d2a9c1a4bf023a464a05b9298
#
_entry.id   3ce4a17d2a9c1a4bf023a464a05b9298
#
_cell.length_a   1.000
_cell.length_b   1.000
_cell.length_c   1.000
_cell.angle_alpha   90.00
_cell.angle_beta   90.00
_cell.angle_gamma   90.00
#
_symmetry.space_group_name_H-M   'P 1'
#
loop_
_entity.id
_entity.type
_entity.pdbx_description
1 polymer ?
#
loop_
_entity_poly.entity_id
_entity_poly.type
_entity_poly.pdbx_seq_one_letter_code
_entity_poly.pdbx_strand_id
1 'polypeptide(L)'
;MIGFWERIVFAHRCFFSLLSQGEIPDDIAQKVLKAPGPVPQAAAAPTTSALRPKEDHQAAPEPFDRAIQMLALLQRDGRLIDFLAENISAYPDTQLGAAVRTIHDTCRQVLDRYVKLEPVLDSEEDQPVTVQAGFDPGAIKLIGNVAGEPPVRGTLRHKGWRVKEVNLPPLPQAGRMVIAPAEVELP
;
A
#
# COMPACT_ATOMS: atom_id res chain seq x y z
N MET A 1 19.23 -31.66 2.68
CA MET A 1 17.99 -30.81 2.72
C MET A 1 17.31 -31.05 4.05
N ILE A 2 17.04 -30.02 4.82
CA ILE A 2 16.35 -30.11 6.12
C ILE A 2 14.87 -30.35 5.85
N GLY A 3 14.26 -31.37 6.47
CA GLY A 3 12.86 -31.74 6.28
C GLY A 3 11.89 -30.63 6.75
N PHE A 4 10.64 -30.62 6.22
CA PHE A 4 9.63 -29.61 6.53
C PHE A 4 9.35 -29.51 8.05
N TRP A 5 9.22 -30.63 8.73
CA TRP A 5 8.99 -30.67 10.18
C TRP A 5 10.19 -30.17 11.00
N GLU A 6 11.42 -30.44 10.56
CA GLU A 6 12.61 -29.89 11.21
C GLU A 6 12.67 -28.35 11.11
N ARG A 7 12.23 -27.77 9.99
CA ARG A 7 12.16 -26.31 9.81
C ARG A 7 11.16 -25.66 10.79
N ILE A 8 10.02 -26.30 11.00
CA ILE A 8 9.01 -25.79 11.96
C ILE A 8 9.56 -25.86 13.38
N VAL A 9 10.19 -26.95 13.78
CA VAL A 9 10.78 -27.11 15.11
C VAL A 9 11.91 -26.09 15.33
N PHE A 10 12.76 -25.85 14.33
CA PHE A 10 13.80 -24.83 14.41
C PHE A 10 13.24 -23.42 14.53
N ALA A 11 12.24 -23.07 13.72
CA ALA A 11 11.59 -21.77 13.80
C ALA A 11 10.96 -21.50 15.16
N HIS A 12 10.29 -22.50 15.72
CA HIS A 12 9.66 -22.41 17.03
C HIS A 12 10.69 -22.24 18.17
N ARG A 13 11.77 -23.03 18.15
CA ARG A 13 12.86 -22.92 19.15
C ARG A 13 13.58 -21.57 19.04
N CYS A 14 13.87 -21.07 17.84
CA CYS A 14 14.46 -19.75 17.66
C CYS A 14 13.55 -18.65 18.18
N PHE A 15 12.25 -18.70 17.89
CA PHE A 15 11.28 -17.71 18.33
C PHE A 15 11.20 -17.63 19.86
N PHE A 16 11.08 -18.77 20.55
CA PHE A 16 10.98 -18.78 22.01
C PHE A 16 12.31 -18.44 22.70
N SER A 17 13.46 -18.80 22.12
CA SER A 17 14.77 -18.43 22.67
C SER A 17 15.03 -16.93 22.54
N LEU A 18 14.70 -16.32 21.38
CA LEU A 18 14.79 -14.87 21.19
C LEU A 18 13.83 -14.12 22.13
N LEU A 19 12.62 -14.65 22.35
CA LEU A 19 11.62 -14.00 23.19
C LEU A 19 11.98 -14.05 24.69
N SER A 20 12.67 -15.13 25.15
CA SER A 20 12.96 -15.36 26.58
C SER A 20 14.37 -14.97 26.99
N GLN A 21 15.36 -15.07 26.12
CA GLN A 21 16.78 -14.90 26.42
C GLN A 21 17.49 -13.87 25.50
N GLY A 22 16.84 -13.43 24.41
CA GLY A 22 17.42 -12.50 23.47
C GLY A 22 18.53 -13.08 22.56
N GLU A 23 18.78 -14.41 22.64
CA GLU A 23 19.88 -15.06 21.93
C GLU A 23 19.39 -16.25 21.08
N ILE A 24 20.09 -16.52 19.98
CA ILE A 24 19.85 -17.69 19.12
C ILE A 24 20.59 -18.90 19.72
N PRO A 25 19.96 -20.06 19.89
CA PRO A 25 20.66 -21.26 20.38
C PRO A 25 21.87 -21.63 19.53
N ASP A 26 23.00 -21.90 20.15
CA ASP A 26 24.30 -22.19 19.50
C ASP A 26 24.26 -23.38 18.55
N ASP A 27 23.42 -24.37 18.84
CA ASP A 27 23.22 -25.54 17.98
C ASP A 27 22.58 -25.21 16.63
N ILE A 28 21.78 -24.14 16.59
CA ILE A 28 21.15 -23.62 15.37
C ILE A 28 22.12 -22.69 14.63
N ALA A 29 22.83 -21.82 15.34
CA ALA A 29 23.81 -20.92 14.77
C ALA A 29 24.93 -21.68 14.04
N GLN A 30 25.44 -22.78 14.62
CA GLN A 30 26.48 -23.64 14.00
C GLN A 30 25.98 -24.39 12.77
N LYS A 31 24.70 -24.81 12.70
CA LYS A 31 24.14 -25.48 11.53
C LYS A 31 23.87 -24.55 10.36
N VAL A 32 23.53 -23.29 10.63
CA VAL A 32 23.31 -22.29 9.58
C VAL A 32 24.62 -21.74 9.03
N LEU A 33 25.65 -21.62 9.87
CA LEU A 33 27.00 -21.12 9.49
C LEU A 33 27.87 -22.16 8.80
N LYS A 34 27.49 -23.46 8.82
CA LYS A 34 28.25 -24.55 8.23
C LYS A 34 27.75 -24.94 6.84
N ALA A 35 27.70 -24.00 5.91
CA ALA A 35 27.60 -24.27 4.48
C ALA A 35 28.98 -23.98 3.84
N PRO A 36 29.68 -24.97 3.30
CA PRO A 36 31.01 -24.74 2.77
C PRO A 36 30.95 -24.29 1.30
N GLY A 37 31.54 -23.16 1.03
CA GLY A 37 31.98 -22.74 -0.30
C GLY A 37 33.38 -22.17 -0.21
N PRO A 38 34.35 -22.58 -1.04
CA PRO A 38 35.73 -22.13 -0.95
C PRO A 38 35.88 -20.69 -1.45
N VAL A 39 36.38 -19.81 -0.59
CA VAL A 39 36.78 -18.45 -0.98
C VAL A 39 38.28 -18.50 -1.35
N PRO A 40 38.70 -18.04 -2.53
CA PRO A 40 40.12 -17.84 -2.83
C PRO A 40 40.66 -16.68 -2.03
N GLN A 41 41.68 -16.95 -1.27
CA GLN A 41 42.47 -15.99 -0.51
C GLN A 41 43.34 -15.18 -1.48
N ALA A 42 43.10 -13.91 -1.63
CA ALA A 42 43.97 -12.98 -2.33
C ALA A 42 44.55 -11.95 -1.35
N ALA A 43 45.84 -11.77 -1.50
CA ALA A 43 46.82 -11.08 -0.67
C ALA A 43 46.47 -9.66 -0.20
N ALA A 44 46.98 -9.36 0.99
CA ALA A 44 46.93 -8.06 1.64
C ALA A 44 47.69 -6.97 0.85
N ALA A 45 47.05 -5.81 0.68
CA ALA A 45 47.69 -4.53 0.37
C ALA A 45 46.92 -3.37 1.05
N PRO A 46 47.54 -2.25 1.35
CA PRO A 46 47.28 -1.45 2.55
C PRO A 46 46.07 -0.53 2.43
N THR A 47 45.45 -0.33 3.58
CA THR A 47 44.34 0.53 3.91
C THR A 47 44.58 2.00 3.50
N THR A 48 43.84 2.48 2.51
CA THR A 48 43.54 3.90 2.38
C THR A 48 42.05 4.04 2.54
N SER A 49 41.66 4.52 3.72
CA SER A 49 40.24 4.83 4.05
C SER A 49 39.81 6.04 3.21
N ALA A 50 39.40 5.81 1.99
CA ALA A 50 38.63 6.77 1.23
C ALA A 50 37.15 6.52 1.53
N LEU A 51 36.52 7.51 2.13
CA LEU A 51 35.07 7.63 2.27
C LEU A 51 34.43 7.36 0.89
N ARG A 52 33.97 6.11 0.66
CA ARG A 52 33.05 5.84 -0.43
C ARG A 52 31.77 6.60 -0.14
N PRO A 53 31.30 7.43 -1.06
CA PRO A 53 29.93 7.89 -0.98
C PRO A 53 29.05 6.63 -0.85
N LYS A 54 28.16 6.60 0.15
CA LYS A 54 27.06 5.66 0.15
C LYS A 54 26.35 5.86 -1.18
N GLU A 55 26.51 4.93 -2.10
CA GLU A 55 25.59 4.79 -3.21
C GLU A 55 24.23 4.55 -2.55
N ASP A 56 23.40 5.57 -2.58
CA ASP A 56 21.98 5.46 -2.26
C ASP A 56 21.41 4.46 -3.27
N HIS A 57 21.43 3.19 -2.88
CA HIS A 57 20.61 2.18 -3.54
C HIS A 57 19.18 2.61 -3.25
N GLN A 58 18.61 3.40 -4.15
CA GLN A 58 17.18 3.65 -4.19
C GLN A 58 16.54 2.27 -4.29
N ALA A 59 16.08 1.74 -3.15
CA ALA A 59 15.34 0.50 -3.13
C ALA A 59 14.18 0.66 -4.13
N ALA A 60 14.02 -0.32 -5.02
CA ALA A 60 12.94 -0.32 -5.98
C ALA A 60 11.61 -0.04 -5.24
N PRO A 61 10.68 0.71 -5.84
CA PRO A 61 9.38 0.99 -5.22
C PRO A 61 8.67 -0.33 -4.90
N GLU A 62 8.30 -0.51 -3.64
CA GLU A 62 7.46 -1.64 -3.24
C GLU A 62 6.01 -1.41 -3.73
N PRO A 63 5.25 -2.47 -4.01
CA PRO A 63 3.88 -2.34 -4.54
C PRO A 63 2.96 -1.47 -3.67
N PHE A 64 3.18 -1.44 -2.35
CA PHE A 64 2.39 -0.65 -1.39
C PHE A 64 2.85 0.81 -1.25
N ASP A 65 4.06 1.18 -1.70
CA ASP A 65 4.60 2.55 -1.55
C ASP A 65 3.66 3.61 -2.16
N ARG A 66 3.06 3.30 -3.32
CA ARG A 66 2.12 4.20 -3.99
C ARG A 66 0.79 4.33 -3.26
N ALA A 67 0.33 3.27 -2.61
CA ALA A 67 -0.88 3.30 -1.79
C ALA A 67 -0.66 4.18 -0.55
N ILE A 68 0.47 4.00 0.15
CA ILE A 68 0.85 4.83 1.31
C ILE A 68 1.02 6.28 0.88
N GLN A 69 1.68 6.53 -0.26
CA GLN A 69 1.84 7.87 -0.80
C GLN A 69 0.49 8.56 -1.05
N MET A 70 -0.48 7.85 -1.64
CA MET A 70 -1.81 8.41 -1.87
C MET A 70 -2.52 8.76 -0.57
N LEU A 71 -2.43 7.87 0.45
CA LEU A 71 -2.95 8.15 1.80
C LEU A 71 -2.25 9.36 2.44
N ALA A 72 -0.93 9.49 2.28
CA ALA A 72 -0.17 10.63 2.78
C ALA A 72 -0.58 11.95 2.13
N LEU A 73 -0.89 11.96 0.82
CA LEU A 73 -1.39 13.13 0.12
C LEU A 73 -2.80 13.51 0.60
N LEU A 74 -3.69 12.55 0.77
CA LEU A 74 -5.03 12.77 1.32
C LEU A 74 -4.99 13.23 2.78
N GLN A 75 -4.02 12.77 3.57
CA GLN A 75 -3.83 13.25 4.93
C GLN A 75 -3.27 14.67 4.96
N ARG A 76 -2.21 14.94 4.19
CA ARG A 76 -1.51 16.23 4.19
C ARG A 76 -2.42 17.40 3.78
N ASP A 77 -3.15 17.21 2.69
CA ASP A 77 -3.96 18.28 2.08
C ASP A 77 -5.44 18.17 2.46
N GLY A 78 -5.93 16.97 2.80
CA GLY A 78 -7.35 16.69 3.08
C GLY A 78 -7.66 16.30 4.52
N ARG A 79 -6.65 16.04 5.38
CA ARG A 79 -6.83 15.62 6.79
C ARG A 79 -7.71 14.38 6.94
N LEU A 80 -7.74 13.53 5.90
CA LEU A 80 -8.66 12.39 5.83
C LEU A 80 -8.44 11.38 6.96
N ILE A 81 -7.19 11.04 7.26
CA ILE A 81 -6.87 10.01 8.27
C ILE A 81 -7.21 10.52 9.67
N ASP A 82 -6.91 11.80 9.98
CA ASP A 82 -7.29 12.40 11.24
C ASP A 82 -8.82 12.38 11.44
N PHE A 83 -9.57 12.75 10.39
CA PHE A 83 -11.03 12.71 10.44
C PHE A 83 -11.58 11.30 10.68
N LEU A 84 -11.01 10.29 10.00
CA LEU A 84 -11.44 8.89 10.17
C LEU A 84 -11.04 8.31 11.53
N ALA A 85 -9.97 8.81 12.14
CA ALA A 85 -9.51 8.38 13.46
C ALA A 85 -10.26 9.08 14.61
N GLU A 86 -10.91 10.23 14.33
CA GLU A 86 -11.64 11.01 15.33
C GLU A 86 -12.94 10.31 15.75
N ASN A 87 -13.27 10.41 17.04
CA ASN A 87 -14.58 9.96 17.55
C ASN A 87 -15.64 11.03 17.31
N ILE A 88 -16.35 10.93 16.22
CA ILE A 88 -17.35 11.91 15.79
C ILE A 88 -18.69 11.82 16.55
N SER A 89 -18.93 10.79 17.37
CA SER A 89 -20.23 10.58 18.03
C SER A 89 -20.58 11.66 19.07
N ALA A 90 -19.60 12.44 19.54
CA ALA A 90 -19.79 13.50 20.53
C ALA A 90 -20.17 14.84 19.90
N TYR A 91 -20.09 14.99 18.58
CA TYR A 91 -20.33 16.27 17.89
C TYR A 91 -21.77 16.37 17.37
N PRO A 92 -22.40 17.56 17.43
CA PRO A 92 -23.70 17.79 16.83
C PRO A 92 -23.61 17.78 15.29
N ASP A 93 -24.69 17.33 14.62
CA ASP A 93 -24.76 17.16 13.16
C ASP A 93 -24.41 18.43 12.38
N THR A 94 -24.77 19.59 12.90
CA THR A 94 -24.46 20.89 12.26
C THR A 94 -22.95 21.16 12.18
N GLN A 95 -22.22 20.82 13.25
CA GLN A 95 -20.77 20.97 13.32
C GLN A 95 -20.09 19.91 12.46
N LEU A 96 -20.54 18.67 12.55
CA LEU A 96 -20.08 17.56 11.72
C LEU A 96 -20.28 17.86 10.23
N GLY A 97 -21.46 18.36 9.84
CA GLY A 97 -21.77 18.71 8.46
C GLY A 97 -20.83 19.76 7.86
N ALA A 98 -20.39 20.75 8.64
CA ALA A 98 -19.40 21.74 8.19
C ALA A 98 -18.02 21.10 7.97
N ALA A 99 -17.55 20.27 8.93
CA ALA A 99 -16.28 19.57 8.84
C ALA A 99 -16.24 18.61 7.64
N VAL A 100 -17.30 17.82 7.43
CA VAL A 100 -17.41 16.89 6.30
C VAL A 100 -17.31 17.61 4.96
N ARG A 101 -17.96 18.76 4.78
CA ARG A 101 -17.84 19.53 3.53
C ARG A 101 -16.41 19.98 3.28
N THR A 102 -15.72 20.48 4.29
CA THR A 102 -14.32 20.89 4.16
C THR A 102 -13.44 19.73 3.73
N ILE A 103 -13.55 18.58 4.40
CA ILE A 103 -12.76 17.39 4.09
C ILE A 103 -13.10 16.84 2.70
N HIS A 104 -14.39 16.82 2.34
CA HIS A 104 -14.83 16.42 1.01
C HIS A 104 -14.16 17.28 -0.07
N ASP A 105 -14.23 18.62 0.08
CA ASP A 105 -13.70 19.55 -0.93
C ASP A 105 -12.17 19.44 -1.05
N THR A 106 -11.48 19.34 0.07
CA THR A 106 -10.00 19.19 0.07
C THR A 106 -9.55 17.83 -0.47
N CYS A 107 -10.19 16.72 -0.07
CA CYS A 107 -9.90 15.41 -0.61
C CYS A 107 -10.20 15.31 -2.11
N ARG A 108 -11.30 15.93 -2.57
CA ARG A 108 -11.63 16.00 -3.99
C ARG A 108 -10.55 16.74 -4.79
N GLN A 109 -10.04 17.86 -4.27
CA GLN A 109 -8.94 18.59 -4.90
C GLN A 109 -7.67 17.75 -5.00
N VAL A 110 -7.37 16.93 -3.99
CA VAL A 110 -6.25 15.98 -4.03
C VAL A 110 -6.44 14.96 -5.15
N LEU A 111 -7.64 14.35 -5.24
CA LEU A 111 -7.94 13.41 -6.32
C LEU A 111 -7.80 14.08 -7.68
N ASP A 112 -8.44 15.24 -7.90
CA ASP A 112 -8.42 15.97 -9.18
C ASP A 112 -6.99 16.36 -9.60
N ARG A 113 -6.10 16.61 -8.64
CA ARG A 113 -4.69 16.95 -8.89
C ARG A 113 -3.85 15.75 -9.32
N TYR A 114 -4.03 14.62 -8.66
CA TYR A 114 -3.12 13.48 -8.80
C TYR A 114 -3.69 12.29 -9.55
N VAL A 115 -5.01 12.17 -9.64
CA VAL A 115 -5.68 11.01 -10.24
C VAL A 115 -6.83 11.48 -11.12
N LYS A 116 -6.73 11.25 -12.42
CA LYS A 116 -7.84 11.51 -13.33
C LYS A 116 -8.77 10.31 -13.37
N LEU A 117 -9.99 10.50 -12.89
CA LEU A 117 -11.04 9.50 -12.91
C LEU A 117 -11.97 9.73 -14.10
N GLU A 118 -12.45 8.64 -14.68
CA GLU A 118 -13.52 8.67 -15.68
C GLU A 118 -14.52 7.53 -15.40
N PRO A 119 -15.78 7.65 -15.86
CA PRO A 119 -16.75 6.57 -15.71
C PRO A 119 -16.33 5.35 -16.53
N VAL A 120 -16.70 4.15 -16.08
CA VAL A 120 -16.53 2.90 -16.84
C VAL A 120 -17.54 2.86 -17.99
N LEU A 121 -18.79 3.26 -17.73
CA LEU A 121 -19.84 3.42 -18.72
C LEU A 121 -20.26 4.89 -18.79
N ASP A 122 -20.18 5.46 -19.98
CA ASP A 122 -20.55 6.85 -20.24
C ASP A 122 -22.05 6.98 -20.54
N SER A 123 -22.86 6.56 -19.58
CA SER A 123 -24.31 6.65 -19.59
C SER A 123 -24.80 7.15 -18.25
N GLU A 124 -25.95 7.82 -18.23
CA GLU A 124 -26.57 8.27 -16.99
C GLU A 124 -27.07 7.06 -16.19
N GLU A 125 -27.00 7.15 -14.85
CA GLU A 125 -27.57 6.14 -13.95
C GLU A 125 -29.08 6.08 -14.11
N ASP A 126 -29.65 4.90 -13.86
CA ASP A 126 -31.05 4.54 -14.07
C ASP A 126 -31.52 4.51 -15.55
N GLN A 127 -30.61 4.70 -16.52
CA GLN A 127 -30.92 4.53 -17.92
C GLN A 127 -30.68 3.09 -18.42
N PRO A 128 -31.40 2.66 -19.47
CA PRO A 128 -31.17 1.37 -20.09
C PRO A 128 -29.84 1.32 -20.81
N VAL A 129 -29.05 0.27 -20.56
CA VAL A 129 -27.78 0.00 -21.24
C VAL A 129 -27.75 -1.42 -21.78
N THR A 130 -26.96 -1.64 -22.85
CA THR A 130 -26.72 -2.97 -23.39
C THR A 130 -25.25 -3.34 -23.16
N VAL A 131 -25.03 -4.42 -22.41
CA VAL A 131 -23.70 -4.97 -22.19
C VAL A 131 -23.42 -5.97 -23.31
N GLN A 132 -22.41 -5.68 -24.11
CA GLN A 132 -22.03 -6.47 -25.28
C GLN A 132 -21.29 -7.76 -24.90
N ALA A 133 -21.29 -8.73 -25.80
CA ALA A 133 -20.45 -9.92 -25.67
C ALA A 133 -18.96 -9.53 -25.60
N GLY A 134 -18.20 -10.23 -24.75
CA GLY A 134 -16.78 -9.94 -24.56
C GLY A 134 -16.47 -8.76 -23.65
N PHE A 135 -17.47 -8.24 -22.90
CA PHE A 135 -17.20 -7.24 -21.87
C PHE A 135 -16.24 -7.78 -20.79
N ASP A 136 -15.50 -6.88 -20.18
CA ASP A 136 -14.60 -7.23 -19.07
C ASP A 136 -15.39 -7.38 -17.75
N PRO A 137 -15.45 -8.58 -17.14
CA PRO A 137 -16.13 -8.78 -15.86
C PRO A 137 -15.46 -8.01 -14.68
N GLY A 138 -14.21 -7.62 -14.81
CA GLY A 138 -13.53 -6.74 -13.85
C GLY A 138 -14.00 -5.29 -13.92
N ALA A 139 -14.51 -4.87 -15.09
CA ALA A 139 -15.01 -3.51 -15.30
C ALA A 139 -16.54 -3.41 -15.11
N ILE A 140 -17.30 -4.44 -15.52
CA ILE A 140 -18.77 -4.43 -15.47
C ILE A 140 -19.26 -5.65 -14.69
N LYS A 141 -19.99 -5.38 -13.61
CA LYS A 141 -20.64 -6.42 -12.80
C LYS A 141 -22.13 -6.49 -13.13
N LEU A 142 -22.59 -7.63 -13.63
CA LEU A 142 -24.01 -7.90 -13.80
C LEU A 142 -24.64 -8.29 -12.46
N ILE A 143 -25.81 -7.73 -12.15
CA ILE A 143 -26.56 -7.97 -10.91
C ILE A 143 -28.01 -8.32 -11.22
N GLY A 144 -28.70 -8.99 -10.28
CA GLY A 144 -30.09 -9.42 -10.42
C GLY A 144 -30.19 -10.78 -11.12
N ASN A 145 -31.29 -11.00 -11.86
CA ASN A 145 -31.51 -12.24 -12.58
C ASN A 145 -30.70 -12.26 -13.89
N VAL A 146 -29.46 -12.70 -13.78
CA VAL A 146 -28.57 -12.84 -14.93
C VAL A 146 -28.87 -14.14 -15.65
N ALA A 147 -29.80 -14.09 -16.59
CA ALA A 147 -30.15 -15.22 -17.45
C ALA A 147 -29.71 -14.96 -18.89
N GLY A 148 -29.09 -15.97 -19.52
CA GLY A 148 -28.60 -15.90 -20.89
C GLY A 148 -27.19 -15.34 -21.03
N GLU A 149 -26.71 -15.39 -22.29
CA GLU A 149 -25.40 -14.89 -22.66
C GLU A 149 -25.48 -13.47 -23.24
N PRO A 150 -24.44 -12.63 -23.09
CA PRO A 150 -24.39 -11.33 -23.74
C PRO A 150 -24.55 -11.43 -25.27
N PRO A 151 -25.18 -10.41 -25.91
CA PRO A 151 -25.51 -9.10 -25.35
C PRO A 151 -26.74 -9.14 -24.43
N VAL A 152 -26.63 -8.53 -23.24
CA VAL A 152 -27.73 -8.43 -22.29
C VAL A 152 -28.13 -6.96 -22.08
N ARG A 153 -29.44 -6.73 -21.92
CA ARG A 153 -29.96 -5.39 -21.68
C ARG A 153 -30.39 -5.26 -20.22
N GLY A 154 -30.00 -4.18 -19.58
CA GLY A 154 -30.30 -3.89 -18.20
C GLY A 154 -30.40 -2.40 -17.94
N THR A 155 -30.62 -2.03 -16.65
CA THR A 155 -30.61 -0.64 -16.19
C THR A 155 -29.28 -0.37 -15.49
N LEU A 156 -28.59 0.71 -15.86
CA LEU A 156 -27.36 1.13 -15.23
C LEU A 156 -27.63 1.62 -13.82
N ARG A 157 -27.14 0.91 -12.81
CA ARG A 157 -27.30 1.31 -11.40
C ARG A 157 -26.17 2.16 -10.87
N HIS A 158 -24.96 1.94 -11.40
CA HIS A 158 -23.78 2.72 -11.07
C HIS A 158 -22.83 2.69 -12.26
N LYS A 159 -22.41 3.86 -12.71
CA LYS A 159 -21.53 4.00 -13.91
C LYS A 159 -20.11 3.49 -13.71
N GLY A 160 -19.73 3.20 -12.47
CA GLY A 160 -18.38 2.78 -12.12
C GLY A 160 -17.34 3.88 -12.29
N TRP A 161 -16.14 3.63 -11.79
CA TRP A 161 -15.01 4.53 -11.92
C TRP A 161 -13.79 3.77 -12.35
N ARG A 162 -13.04 4.32 -13.29
CA ARG A 162 -11.70 3.86 -13.64
C ARG A 162 -10.71 5.01 -13.63
N VAL A 163 -9.47 4.67 -13.37
CA VAL A 163 -8.37 5.61 -13.42
C VAL A 163 -7.94 5.77 -14.89
N LYS A 164 -7.99 7.01 -15.38
CA LYS A 164 -7.49 7.39 -16.70
C LYS A 164 -6.00 7.73 -16.67
N GLU A 165 -5.60 8.47 -15.62
CA GLU A 165 -4.23 8.97 -15.50
C GLU A 165 -3.86 9.13 -14.03
N VAL A 166 -2.59 8.85 -13.70
CA VAL A 166 -2.01 9.02 -12.35
C VAL A 166 -0.75 9.87 -12.46
N ASN A 167 -0.76 11.02 -11.77
CA ASN A 167 0.35 11.98 -11.73
C ASN A 167 0.86 12.18 -10.31
N LEU A 168 1.31 11.11 -9.66
CA LEU A 168 1.88 11.19 -8.32
C LEU A 168 3.29 11.78 -8.35
N PRO A 169 3.66 12.60 -7.34
CA PRO A 169 5.02 13.08 -7.19
C PRO A 169 6.02 11.91 -6.99
N PRO A 170 7.33 12.15 -7.10
CA PRO A 170 8.33 11.17 -6.75
C PRO A 170 8.13 10.65 -5.32
N LEU A 171 8.44 9.37 -5.10
CA LEU A 171 8.41 8.79 -3.75
C LEU A 171 9.45 9.49 -2.86
N PRO A 172 9.14 9.73 -1.57
CA PRO A 172 10.11 10.25 -0.63
C PRO A 172 11.25 9.24 -0.45
N GLN A 173 12.46 9.72 -0.25
CA GLN A 173 13.63 8.87 -0.02
C GLN A 173 13.61 8.21 1.37
N ALA A 174 13.03 8.87 2.37
CA ALA A 174 12.88 8.39 3.73
C ALA A 174 11.42 8.45 4.18
N GLY A 175 11.07 7.68 5.20
CA GLY A 175 9.73 7.72 5.80
C GLY A 175 8.62 7.15 4.89
N ARG A 176 8.93 6.25 3.98
CA ARG A 176 7.95 5.67 3.01
C ARG A 176 6.72 5.05 3.67
N MET A 177 6.86 4.57 4.91
CA MET A 177 5.76 4.00 5.71
C MET A 177 5.05 5.02 6.59
N VAL A 178 5.44 6.30 6.54
CA VAL A 178 4.85 7.36 7.36
C VAL A 178 3.84 8.13 6.53
N ILE A 179 2.57 8.14 6.98
CA ILE A 179 1.48 8.90 6.36
C ILE A 179 1.56 10.38 6.75
N ALA A 180 1.82 10.64 8.05
CA ALA A 180 2.07 11.96 8.58
C ALA A 180 3.14 11.87 9.68
N PRO A 181 4.15 12.75 9.69
CA PRO A 181 5.14 12.75 10.75
C PRO A 181 4.52 13.20 12.09
N ALA A 182 5.07 12.71 13.19
CA ALA A 182 4.76 13.28 14.49
C ALA A 182 5.38 14.68 14.61
N GLU A 183 4.64 15.60 15.17
CA GLU A 183 5.08 16.97 15.43
C GLU A 183 5.42 17.12 16.91
N VAL A 184 6.63 17.61 17.21
CA VAL A 184 7.09 17.85 18.59
C VAL A 184 7.53 19.30 18.68
N GLU A 185 6.84 20.07 19.53
CA GLU A 185 7.21 21.44 19.84
C GLU A 185 8.33 21.43 20.88
N LEU A 186 9.40 22.13 20.59
CA LEU A 186 10.53 22.32 21.52
C LEU A 186 10.32 23.64 22.28
N PRO A 187 10.70 23.69 23.59
CA PRO A 187 10.55 24.91 24.40
C PRO A 187 11.52 26.02 24.00
#